data_d1a108cab13519ea6952eb71aae17158
#
_entry.id   d1a108cab13519ea6952eb71aae17158
#
_cell.length_a   1.000
_cell.length_b   1.000
_cell.length_c   1.000
_cell.angle_alpha   90.00
_cell.angle_beta   90.00
_cell.angle_gamma   90.00
#
_symmetry.space_group_name_H-M   'P 1'
#
loop_
_entity.id
_entity.type
_entity.pdbx_description
1 polymer ?
#
loop_
_entity_poly.entity_id
_entity_poly.type
_entity_poly.pdbx_seq_one_letter_code
_entity_poly.pdbx_strand_id
1 'polypeptide(L)'
;MLKKVMIMLLMVSSLFLFGCGKEKNNDSNKNNITYTNKFECAREDKLTKDQVFYATKEEPVNGEKSDAVKVTYSRSYDFDKNGEKLLAYYDITTYDYILDYDMDKQKAYYENNCKEIDQKTYKSCKVILDNKKIAIISEIDLNSEVAKEYLATVSLNDVKENYADTPYTCK
;
A
#
# COMPACT_ATOMS: atom_id res chain seq x y z
N MET A 1 4.32 11.08 25.76
CA MET A 1 4.14 11.53 24.36
C MET A 1 4.19 10.33 23.40
N LEU A 2 3.36 9.31 23.62
CA LEU A 2 3.43 8.02 22.86
C LEU A 2 2.13 7.71 22.10
N LYS A 3 1.31 8.69 21.77
CA LYS A 3 -0.04 8.47 21.21
C LYS A 3 -0.24 8.87 19.74
N LYS A 4 0.79 9.28 19.03
CA LYS A 4 0.65 9.74 17.63
C LYS A 4 1.31 8.85 16.57
N VAL A 5 2.03 7.82 16.94
CA VAL A 5 2.76 6.94 15.98
C VAL A 5 1.93 5.75 15.52
N MET A 6 0.79 5.48 16.14
CA MET A 6 0.04 4.21 15.96
C MET A 6 -1.06 4.24 14.89
N ILE A 7 -1.19 5.30 14.10
CA ILE A 7 -2.34 5.45 13.17
C ILE A 7 -1.98 5.27 11.69
N MET A 8 -0.70 5.14 11.34
CA MET A 8 -0.28 5.11 9.93
C MET A 8 0.33 3.79 9.45
N LEU A 9 -0.04 2.68 10.02
CA LEU A 9 0.45 1.37 9.56
C LEU A 9 -0.68 0.57 8.96
N LEU A 10 -1.19 1.03 7.82
CA LEU A 10 -2.19 0.26 7.13
C LEU A 10 -2.16 0.59 5.64
N MET A 11 -1.86 -0.45 4.79
CA MET A 11 -2.60 -0.61 3.54
C MET A 11 -1.84 -0.85 2.26
N VAL A 12 -2.15 -1.75 1.48
CA VAL A 12 -3.00 -2.12 0.38
C VAL A 12 -2.43 -3.00 -0.63
N SER A 13 -3.18 -3.80 -1.20
CA SER A 13 -2.79 -4.55 -2.38
C SER A 13 -3.76 -4.46 -3.55
N SER A 14 -3.19 -4.96 -4.56
CA SER A 14 -3.70 -5.53 -5.79
C SER A 14 -4.34 -4.57 -6.77
N LEU A 15 -3.66 -4.37 -7.88
CA LEU A 15 -4.17 -4.40 -9.23
C LEU A 15 -3.04 -4.07 -10.21
N PHE A 16 -2.24 -5.06 -10.57
CA PHE A 16 -1.58 -5.04 -11.87
C PHE A 16 -1.69 -6.41 -12.53
N LEU A 17 -2.91 -6.68 -13.03
CA LEU A 17 -3.08 -7.55 -14.18
C LEU A 17 -3.39 -6.61 -15.35
N PHE A 18 -2.41 -5.91 -15.85
CA PHE A 18 -2.46 -5.36 -17.20
C PHE A 18 -1.50 -6.15 -18.08
N GLY A 19 -2.11 -6.66 -19.14
CA GLY A 19 -1.58 -7.59 -20.08
C GLY A 19 -0.19 -7.24 -20.62
N CYS A 20 0.59 -8.28 -20.80
CA CYS A 20 1.78 -8.32 -21.64
C CYS A 20 1.44 -7.95 -23.08
N GLY A 21 1.51 -6.68 -23.43
CA GLY A 21 1.61 -6.22 -24.81
C GLY A 21 3.06 -6.42 -25.27
N LYS A 22 3.26 -7.35 -26.22
CA LYS A 22 4.55 -7.50 -26.92
C LYS A 22 4.78 -6.26 -27.78
N GLU A 23 5.65 -5.37 -27.38
CA GLU A 23 6.35 -4.48 -28.28
C GLU A 23 7.80 -4.92 -28.42
N LYS A 24 8.14 -5.33 -29.64
CA LYS A 24 9.53 -5.48 -30.08
C LYS A 24 10.10 -4.09 -30.33
N ASN A 25 11.00 -3.65 -29.49
CA ASN A 25 11.98 -2.64 -29.88
C ASN A 25 13.37 -3.15 -29.53
N ASN A 26 14.16 -3.33 -30.58
CA ASN A 26 15.60 -3.51 -30.53
C ASN A 26 16.22 -2.18 -30.05
N ASP A 27 16.74 -2.18 -28.85
CA ASP A 27 17.82 -1.26 -28.48
C ASP A 27 18.77 -1.98 -27.52
N SER A 28 19.99 -2.12 -28.00
CA SER A 28 21.09 -2.76 -27.29
C SER A 28 21.61 -1.85 -26.18
N ASN A 29 20.90 -1.83 -25.06
CA ASN A 29 21.41 -1.32 -23.80
C ASN A 29 21.40 -2.49 -22.80
N LYS A 30 22.58 -2.93 -22.38
CA LYS A 30 22.74 -3.96 -21.35
C LYS A 30 22.26 -3.41 -20.00
N ASN A 31 20.94 -3.28 -19.85
CA ASN A 31 20.33 -3.10 -18.55
C ASN A 31 20.41 -4.43 -17.82
N ASN A 32 21.18 -4.48 -16.75
CA ASN A 32 21.13 -5.56 -15.78
C ASN A 32 19.67 -5.72 -15.34
N ILE A 33 18.97 -6.72 -15.89
CA ILE A 33 17.66 -7.15 -15.41
C ILE A 33 17.94 -7.75 -14.04
N THR A 34 17.72 -6.99 -13.01
CA THR A 34 17.81 -7.47 -11.62
C THR A 34 16.55 -8.31 -11.40
N TYR A 35 16.69 -9.63 -11.41
CA TYR A 35 15.61 -10.51 -11.00
C TYR A 35 15.33 -10.27 -9.52
N THR A 36 14.11 -9.87 -9.21
CA THR A 36 13.65 -9.64 -7.84
C THR A 36 12.72 -10.76 -7.40
N ASN A 37 12.85 -11.19 -6.14
CA ASN A 37 11.84 -11.99 -5.48
C ASN A 37 10.82 -11.04 -4.85
N LYS A 38 9.61 -11.04 -5.36
CA LYS A 38 8.52 -10.24 -4.82
C LYS A 38 7.72 -11.08 -3.81
N PHE A 39 7.43 -10.49 -2.67
CA PHE A 39 6.60 -11.09 -1.63
C PHE A 39 5.52 -10.09 -1.21
N GLU A 40 4.28 -10.51 -1.25
CA GLU A 40 3.14 -9.65 -0.94
C GLU A 40 2.25 -10.30 0.11
N CYS A 41 1.86 -9.53 1.11
CA CYS A 41 0.92 -9.94 2.14
C CYS A 41 -0.24 -8.97 2.19
N ALA A 42 -1.47 -9.49 2.25
CA ALA A 42 -2.68 -8.68 2.27
C ALA A 42 -3.67 -9.14 3.36
N ARG A 43 -4.37 -8.17 3.93
CA ARG A 43 -5.49 -8.36 4.85
C ARG A 43 -6.68 -7.51 4.41
N GLU A 44 -7.88 -8.05 4.50
CA GLU A 44 -9.11 -7.31 4.22
C GLU A 44 -9.83 -6.90 5.50
N ASP A 45 -10.50 -5.76 5.45
CA ASP A 45 -11.36 -5.23 6.50
C ASP A 45 -12.52 -4.45 5.87
N LYS A 46 -13.45 -3.97 6.68
CA LYS A 46 -14.55 -3.13 6.23
C LYS A 46 -14.70 -1.92 7.14
N LEU A 47 -15.04 -0.79 6.54
CA LEU A 47 -15.41 0.43 7.26
C LEU A 47 -16.90 0.69 7.13
N THR A 48 -17.51 1.06 8.24
CA THR A 48 -18.88 1.56 8.24
C THR A 48 -18.93 3.00 7.74
N LYS A 49 -20.13 3.47 7.35
CA LYS A 49 -20.33 4.87 6.97
C LYS A 49 -19.90 5.85 8.07
N ASP A 50 -20.15 5.52 9.33
CA ASP A 50 -19.77 6.37 10.46
C ASP A 50 -18.23 6.50 10.59
N GLN A 51 -17.51 5.40 10.34
CA GLN A 51 -16.03 5.41 10.34
C GLN A 51 -15.48 6.24 9.18
N VAL A 52 -16.08 6.13 7.98
CA VAL A 52 -15.71 6.97 6.83
C VAL A 52 -16.00 8.44 7.14
N PHE A 53 -17.20 8.76 7.63
CA PHE A 53 -17.56 10.13 8.02
C PHE A 53 -16.62 10.68 9.11
N TYR A 54 -16.29 9.89 10.12
CA TYR A 54 -15.36 10.33 11.14
C TYR A 54 -13.99 10.74 10.57
N ALA A 55 -13.50 9.98 9.59
CA ALA A 55 -12.22 10.24 8.95
C ALA A 55 -12.29 11.41 7.95
N THR A 56 -13.22 11.37 7.00
CA THR A 56 -13.23 12.24 5.81
C THR A 56 -14.19 13.42 5.94
N LYS A 57 -15.14 13.38 6.91
CA LYS A 57 -16.26 14.31 7.08
C LYS A 57 -17.25 14.33 5.90
N GLU A 58 -17.25 13.27 5.09
CA GLU A 58 -18.15 13.12 3.94
C GLU A 58 -19.18 12.03 4.20
N GLU A 59 -20.45 12.33 3.88
CA GLU A 59 -21.55 11.38 3.91
C GLU A 59 -21.70 10.68 2.55
N PRO A 60 -22.19 9.43 2.52
CA PRO A 60 -22.53 8.79 1.25
C PRO A 60 -23.70 9.50 0.57
N VAL A 61 -23.66 9.58 -0.75
CA VAL A 61 -24.72 10.17 -1.56
C VAL A 61 -26.01 9.33 -1.49
N ASN A 62 -25.85 8.00 -1.42
CA ASN A 62 -26.93 7.04 -1.30
C ASN A 62 -26.48 5.82 -0.48
N GLY A 63 -27.40 5.24 0.30
CA GLY A 63 -27.19 3.92 0.88
C GLY A 63 -27.64 3.78 2.33
N GLU A 64 -28.39 2.70 2.59
CA GLU A 64 -28.85 2.31 3.92
C GLU A 64 -27.90 1.28 4.59
N LYS A 65 -26.95 0.72 3.83
CA LYS A 65 -26.02 -0.31 4.34
C LYS A 65 -25.05 0.27 5.36
N SER A 66 -24.74 -0.51 6.39
CA SER A 66 -23.75 -0.13 7.40
C SER A 66 -22.32 -0.16 6.83
N ASP A 67 -21.98 -1.19 6.03
CA ASP A 67 -20.69 -1.31 5.39
C ASP A 67 -20.58 -0.34 4.22
N ALA A 68 -19.67 0.61 4.31
CA ALA A 68 -19.50 1.67 3.32
C ALA A 68 -18.32 1.43 2.39
N VAL A 69 -17.24 0.82 2.90
CA VAL A 69 -15.99 0.62 2.18
C VAL A 69 -15.38 -0.72 2.56
N LYS A 70 -14.97 -1.49 1.56
CA LYS A 70 -14.06 -2.61 1.75
C LYS A 70 -12.63 -2.06 1.70
N VAL A 71 -11.85 -2.37 2.72
CA VAL A 71 -10.46 -1.94 2.80
C VAL A 71 -9.56 -3.15 2.69
N THR A 72 -8.54 -3.05 1.85
CA THR A 72 -7.51 -4.07 1.77
C THR A 72 -6.18 -3.47 2.21
N TYR A 73 -5.49 -4.05 3.12
CA TYR A 73 -4.19 -3.68 3.65
C TYR A 73 -3.13 -4.63 3.13
N SER A 74 -2.15 -4.16 2.41
CA SER A 74 -1.05 -5.00 1.95
C SER A 74 0.30 -4.39 2.13
N ARG A 75 1.28 -5.25 2.14
CA ARG A 75 2.69 -4.93 2.16
C ARG A 75 3.39 -5.69 1.05
N SER A 76 4.16 -4.97 0.27
CA SER A 76 4.92 -5.53 -0.84
C SER A 76 6.40 -5.33 -0.59
N TYR A 77 7.15 -6.41 -0.70
CA TYR A 77 8.58 -6.48 -0.48
C TYR A 77 9.25 -6.98 -1.76
N ASP A 78 10.18 -6.21 -2.29
CA ASP A 78 11.02 -6.62 -3.39
C ASP A 78 12.42 -6.96 -2.86
N PHE A 79 12.82 -8.22 -2.99
CA PHE A 79 14.13 -8.69 -2.59
C PHE A 79 15.04 -8.91 -3.79
N ASP A 80 16.34 -8.99 -3.57
CA ASP A 80 17.27 -9.47 -4.55
C ASP A 80 16.97 -10.93 -4.93
N LYS A 81 17.66 -11.43 -5.96
CA LYS A 81 17.46 -12.79 -6.47
C LYS A 81 17.67 -13.91 -5.44
N ASN A 82 18.40 -13.64 -4.38
CA ASN A 82 18.70 -14.62 -3.32
C ASN A 82 17.70 -14.51 -2.15
N GLY A 83 16.90 -13.43 -2.09
CA GLY A 83 16.00 -13.14 -0.98
C GLY A 83 16.72 -12.64 0.28
N GLU A 84 17.98 -12.21 0.15
CA GLU A 84 18.82 -11.80 1.29
C GLU A 84 18.77 -10.28 1.51
N LYS A 85 18.55 -9.52 0.45
CA LYS A 85 18.57 -8.05 0.51
C LYS A 85 17.25 -7.47 0.07
N LEU A 86 16.62 -6.69 0.94
CA LEU A 86 15.45 -5.89 0.62
C LEU A 86 15.85 -4.71 -0.29
N LEU A 87 15.19 -4.60 -1.45
CA LEU A 87 15.44 -3.58 -2.47
C LEU A 87 14.38 -2.49 -2.47
N ALA A 88 13.12 -2.86 -2.16
CA ALA A 88 12.03 -1.91 -1.99
C ALA A 88 10.99 -2.47 -1.02
N TYR A 89 10.29 -1.57 -0.33
CA TYR A 89 9.18 -1.91 0.54
C TYR A 89 8.07 -0.89 0.37
N TYR A 90 6.87 -1.40 0.16
CA TYR A 90 5.68 -0.59 -0.04
C TYR A 90 4.61 -0.96 0.97
N ASP A 91 4.08 0.06 1.64
CA ASP A 91 2.77 0.01 2.26
C ASP A 91 1.75 0.58 1.28
N ILE A 92 0.72 -0.15 1.04
CA ILE A 92 -0.24 0.29 0.05
C ILE A 92 -1.70 0.11 0.58
N THR A 93 -2.71 1.13 0.61
CA THR A 93 -4.14 1.06 0.98
C THR A 93 -5.05 1.03 -0.23
N THR A 94 -6.01 0.05 -0.34
CA THR A 94 -7.13 0.21 -1.25
C THR A 94 -8.45 0.33 -0.50
N TYR A 95 -9.14 1.39 -0.79
CA TYR A 95 -10.51 1.61 -0.40
C TYR A 95 -11.39 1.31 -1.61
N ASP A 96 -12.19 0.26 -1.52
CA ASP A 96 -13.20 -0.11 -2.53
C ASP A 96 -14.57 0.31 -1.99
N TYR A 97 -15.09 1.42 -2.50
CA TYR A 97 -16.30 2.05 -1.99
C TYR A 97 -17.54 1.27 -2.41
N ILE A 98 -18.26 0.72 -1.44
CA ILE A 98 -19.50 -0.01 -1.62
C ILE A 98 -20.67 0.97 -1.81
N LEU A 99 -20.68 2.04 -1.01
CA LEU A 99 -21.64 3.13 -1.12
C LEU A 99 -21.13 4.22 -2.07
N ASP A 100 -22.04 5.05 -2.55
CA ASP A 100 -21.70 6.17 -3.42
C ASP A 100 -21.20 7.35 -2.60
N TYR A 101 -20.00 7.82 -2.90
CA TYR A 101 -19.37 9.00 -2.34
C TYR A 101 -18.91 9.94 -3.45
N ASP A 102 -18.65 11.18 -3.10
CA ASP A 102 -17.92 12.11 -3.96
C ASP A 102 -16.46 11.65 -4.03
N MET A 103 -16.12 10.90 -5.07
CA MET A 103 -14.81 10.26 -5.20
C MET A 103 -13.68 11.28 -5.37
N ASP A 104 -13.94 12.46 -5.90
CA ASP A 104 -12.95 13.52 -6.03
C ASP A 104 -12.60 14.10 -4.65
N LYS A 105 -13.59 14.29 -3.79
CA LYS A 105 -13.36 14.70 -2.41
C LYS A 105 -12.62 13.62 -1.60
N GLN A 106 -13.02 12.36 -1.77
CA GLN A 106 -12.31 11.25 -1.12
C GLN A 106 -10.85 11.20 -1.56
N LYS A 107 -10.58 11.32 -2.86
CA LYS A 107 -9.23 11.39 -3.41
C LYS A 107 -8.44 12.56 -2.84
N ALA A 108 -9.02 13.76 -2.84
CA ALA A 108 -8.38 14.96 -2.31
C ALA A 108 -8.01 14.82 -0.81
N TYR A 109 -8.88 14.18 -0.02
CA TYR A 109 -8.58 13.87 1.38
C TYR A 109 -7.30 13.03 1.52
N TYR A 110 -7.18 11.94 0.76
CA TYR A 110 -6.00 11.07 0.82
C TYR A 110 -4.76 11.73 0.22
N GLU A 111 -4.90 12.54 -0.82
CA GLU A 111 -3.78 13.32 -1.37
C GLU A 111 -3.23 14.33 -0.34
N ASN A 112 -4.10 14.93 0.45
CA ASN A 112 -3.66 15.81 1.54
C ASN A 112 -2.94 15.02 2.65
N ASN A 113 -3.44 13.85 3.02
CA ASN A 113 -2.74 12.98 3.97
C ASN A 113 -1.36 12.55 3.44
N CYS A 114 -1.24 12.27 2.13
CA CYS A 114 0.04 11.97 1.50
C CYS A 114 1.04 13.14 1.56
N LYS A 115 0.58 14.39 1.54
CA LYS A 115 1.47 15.56 1.69
C LYS A 115 2.02 15.72 3.10
N GLU A 116 1.27 15.22 4.09
CA GLU A 116 1.63 15.27 5.51
C GLU A 116 2.43 14.06 5.98
N ILE A 117 2.69 13.10 5.08
CA ILE A 117 3.45 11.89 5.42
C ILE A 117 4.88 12.25 5.85
N ASP A 118 5.41 11.52 6.82
CA ASP A 118 6.77 11.74 7.30
C ASP A 118 7.81 11.41 6.23
N GLN A 119 8.35 12.44 5.60
CA GLN A 119 9.38 12.32 4.55
C GLN A 119 10.72 11.77 5.05
N LYS A 120 10.91 11.64 6.37
CA LYS A 120 12.09 10.99 6.93
C LYS A 120 11.98 9.48 6.91
N THR A 121 10.75 8.96 6.84
CA THR A 121 10.48 7.51 6.81
C THR A 121 10.07 7.04 5.42
N TYR A 122 9.35 7.90 4.68
CA TYR A 122 8.79 7.55 3.38
C TYR A 122 9.48 8.30 2.24
N LYS A 123 9.84 7.58 1.21
CA LYS A 123 10.41 8.11 -0.03
C LYS A 123 9.36 8.75 -0.93
N SER A 124 8.17 8.18 -0.95
CA SER A 124 7.06 8.67 -1.76
C SER A 124 5.71 8.24 -1.20
N CYS A 125 4.66 9.03 -1.49
CA CYS A 125 3.27 8.65 -1.31
C CYS A 125 2.47 9.07 -2.54
N LYS A 126 1.64 8.16 -3.07
CA LYS A 126 0.86 8.37 -4.28
C LYS A 126 -0.57 7.88 -4.10
N VAL A 127 -1.53 8.67 -4.55
CA VAL A 127 -2.96 8.32 -4.56
C VAL A 127 -3.41 8.07 -6.00
N ILE A 128 -4.07 6.93 -6.22
CA ILE A 128 -4.63 6.55 -7.51
C ILE A 128 -6.13 6.36 -7.32
N LEU A 129 -6.94 7.03 -8.14
CA LEU A 129 -8.38 6.82 -8.22
C LEU A 129 -8.70 6.06 -9.50
N ASP A 130 -9.41 4.94 -9.35
CA ASP A 130 -9.98 4.18 -10.44
C ASP A 130 -11.45 3.85 -10.10
N ASN A 131 -12.38 4.52 -10.74
CA ASN A 131 -13.80 4.40 -10.46
C ASN A 131 -14.13 4.70 -8.98
N LYS A 132 -14.67 3.69 -8.27
CA LYS A 132 -14.98 3.73 -6.83
C LYS A 132 -13.83 3.20 -5.98
N LYS A 133 -12.64 3.08 -6.53
CA LYS A 133 -11.49 2.51 -5.83
C LYS A 133 -10.36 3.53 -5.71
N ILE A 134 -9.91 3.77 -4.49
CA ILE A 134 -8.76 4.62 -4.21
C ILE A 134 -7.62 3.74 -3.68
N ALA A 135 -6.48 3.80 -4.33
CA ALA A 135 -5.25 3.18 -3.85
C ALA A 135 -4.25 4.25 -3.39
N ILE A 136 -3.72 4.06 -2.20
CA ILE A 136 -2.64 4.88 -1.63
C ILE A 136 -1.38 4.01 -1.60
N ILE A 137 -0.33 4.42 -2.23
CA ILE A 137 0.92 3.69 -2.33
C ILE A 137 2.02 4.51 -1.66
N SER A 138 2.57 3.99 -0.59
CA SER A 138 3.67 4.60 0.15
C SER A 138 4.93 3.74 0.04
N GLU A 139 5.99 4.30 -0.54
CA GLU A 139 7.30 3.66 -0.61
C GLU A 139 8.13 4.07 0.59
N ILE A 140 8.65 3.09 1.32
CA ILE A 140 9.53 3.33 2.46
C ILE A 140 10.93 3.72 1.97
N ASP A 141 11.51 4.75 2.55
CA ASP A 141 12.93 5.04 2.32
C ASP A 141 13.81 4.08 3.13
N LEU A 142 14.38 3.11 2.44
CA LEU A 142 15.29 2.14 3.07
C LEU A 142 16.58 2.77 3.62
N ASN A 143 16.87 4.03 3.29
CA ASN A 143 17.98 4.79 3.86
C ASN A 143 17.58 5.57 5.12
N SER A 144 16.30 5.60 5.47
CA SER A 144 15.82 6.24 6.70
C SER A 144 16.42 5.58 7.96
N GLU A 145 16.50 6.33 9.05
CA GLU A 145 16.98 5.77 10.34
C GLU A 145 16.09 4.63 10.81
N VAL A 146 14.76 4.78 10.67
CA VAL A 146 13.77 3.76 11.04
C VAL A 146 13.96 2.49 10.20
N ALA A 147 14.10 2.63 8.87
CA ALA A 147 14.31 1.47 8.01
C ALA A 147 15.66 0.77 8.28
N LYS A 148 16.72 1.52 8.54
CA LYS A 148 18.02 0.96 8.93
C LYS A 148 17.96 0.18 10.23
N GLU A 149 17.18 0.64 11.19
CA GLU A 149 17.00 -0.04 12.48
C GLU A 149 16.23 -1.37 12.33
N TYR A 150 15.14 -1.37 11.54
CA TYR A 150 14.20 -2.48 11.50
C TYR A 150 14.25 -3.34 10.23
N LEU A 151 14.79 -2.83 9.12
CA LEU A 151 14.73 -3.47 7.81
C LEU A 151 16.11 -3.79 7.20
N ALA A 152 17.21 -3.26 7.74
CA ALA A 152 18.53 -3.38 7.10
C ALA A 152 19.04 -4.82 6.95
N THR A 153 18.60 -5.72 7.82
CA THR A 153 19.03 -7.14 7.85
C THR A 153 17.89 -8.11 7.56
N VAL A 154 16.72 -7.60 7.16
CA VAL A 154 15.53 -8.42 6.94
C VAL A 154 15.67 -9.20 5.64
N SER A 155 15.64 -10.53 5.72
CA SER A 155 15.57 -11.44 4.60
C SER A 155 14.12 -11.80 4.23
N LEU A 156 13.93 -12.41 3.07
CA LEU A 156 12.65 -12.95 2.64
C LEU A 156 12.10 -13.98 3.63
N ASN A 157 12.95 -14.80 4.23
CA ASN A 157 12.53 -15.80 5.21
C ASN A 157 12.05 -15.14 6.50
N ASP A 158 12.74 -14.11 6.99
CA ASP A 158 12.31 -13.36 8.17
C ASP A 158 10.91 -12.74 7.96
N VAL A 159 10.67 -12.18 6.76
CA VAL A 159 9.35 -11.63 6.43
C VAL A 159 8.29 -12.73 6.41
N LYS A 160 8.56 -13.89 5.80
CA LYS A 160 7.62 -15.01 5.78
C LYS A 160 7.26 -15.51 7.18
N GLU A 161 8.25 -15.64 8.05
CA GLU A 161 8.07 -16.06 9.45
C GLU A 161 7.23 -15.04 10.22
N ASN A 162 7.49 -13.75 10.03
CA ASN A 162 6.75 -12.68 10.69
C ASN A 162 5.26 -12.62 10.31
N TYR A 163 4.87 -13.20 9.16
CA TYR A 163 3.48 -13.24 8.72
C TYR A 163 2.79 -14.59 8.97
N ALA A 164 3.51 -15.63 9.38
CA ALA A 164 2.97 -16.99 9.51
C ALA A 164 1.74 -17.09 10.42
N ASP A 165 1.72 -16.36 11.54
CA ASP A 165 0.65 -16.36 12.54
C ASP A 165 -0.19 -15.07 12.53
N THR A 166 -0.26 -14.39 11.40
CA THR A 166 -1.01 -13.14 11.27
C THR A 166 -2.27 -13.32 10.42
N PRO A 167 -3.26 -12.40 10.49
CA PRO A 167 -4.45 -12.45 9.64
C PRO A 167 -4.17 -12.06 8.17
N TYR A 168 -2.91 -11.98 7.77
CA TYR A 168 -2.53 -11.68 6.39
C TYR A 168 -2.47 -12.95 5.55
N THR A 169 -2.91 -12.84 4.30
CA THR A 169 -2.69 -13.85 3.26
C THR A 169 -1.52 -13.42 2.40
N CYS A 170 -0.49 -14.27 2.28
CA CYS A 170 0.75 -13.94 1.58
C CYS A 170 0.98 -14.81 0.34
N LYS A 171 1.70 -14.29 -0.64
CA LYS A 171 2.05 -14.97 -1.90
C LYS A 171 3.40 -14.50 -2.43
#